data_c1061f9cbf42da2bf4fd6a268ec7030c
#
_entry.id   c1061f9cbf42da2bf4fd6a268ec7030c
#
_cell.length_a   1.000
_cell.length_b   1.000
_cell.length_c   1.000
_cell.angle_alpha   90.00
_cell.angle_beta   90.00
_cell.angle_gamma   90.00
#
_symmetry.space_group_name_H-M   'P 1'
#
loop_
_entity.id
_entity.type
_entity.pdbx_description
1 polymer ?
#
loop_
_entity_poly.entity_id
_entity_poly.type
_entity_poly.pdbx_seq_one_letter_code
_entity_poly.pdbx_strand_id
1 'polypeptide(L)'
;PRCREGSTCREEIRSSCHDFGHSRITINCVTQRGSIRPRLSGFFIPKEKMNLQEEGQRKERLLITGATGFIGKYILEKAITLGFDVWVAVRKESSRKHFEGLPIRLLEVDFYSVDQMAQQFAKIPLSLPTEAPFRYVIHNAGLTKTAHKKEFQEVNAGHTRRLLEALERMPALPERFVLMSSMGSYGKNRSHHPLDASMPHEPNTLYGKSKLLAEHYVRQSDFRYTILNPTGVYGFGDQDYWLSIDTMKKGWSSLSGRKHQQLSFVYVRDLVQALFLVMTHPEAEGKNYLVSDGQTYDDHDFTLFASRHIHRKVREVRVPLSIIYIACIFGELYGKLSGHPIALNLDKYPILKQRNWQCNIAPLLALGYR
;
A
#
# COMPACT_ATOMS: atom_id res chain seq x y z
N PRO A 1 -23.97 -11.46 36.59
CA PRO A 1 -23.38 -12.49 37.42
C PRO A 1 -21.88 -12.28 37.53
N ARG A 2 -21.38 -12.31 38.76
CA ARG A 2 -19.94 -12.09 39.07
C ARG A 2 -19.15 -13.34 38.64
N CYS A 3 -18.19 -13.21 37.75
CA CYS A 3 -17.22 -14.28 37.51
C CYS A 3 -16.16 -14.28 38.59
N ARG A 4 -15.91 -15.48 39.16
CA ARG A 4 -14.79 -15.77 40.08
C ARG A 4 -13.48 -15.83 39.27
N GLU A 5 -12.41 -15.39 39.88
CA GLU A 5 -11.05 -15.42 39.31
C GLU A 5 -10.63 -16.88 38.98
N GLY A 6 -10.15 -17.09 37.79
CA GLY A 6 -9.39 -18.31 37.46
C GLY A 6 -9.95 -19.23 36.38
N SER A 7 -10.90 -18.82 35.52
CA SER A 7 -11.32 -19.66 34.38
C SER A 7 -11.25 -18.92 33.04
N THR A 8 -10.57 -19.54 32.07
CA THR A 8 -10.60 -19.11 30.67
C THR A 8 -12.00 -19.32 30.10
N CYS A 9 -12.76 -18.24 29.92
CA CYS A 9 -14.03 -18.29 29.19
C CYS A 9 -13.74 -18.42 27.69
N ARG A 10 -14.03 -19.58 27.10
CA ARG A 10 -14.31 -19.74 25.68
C ARG A 10 -15.79 -19.47 25.48
N GLU A 11 -16.13 -18.32 24.96
CA GLU A 11 -17.46 -18.09 24.37
C GLU A 11 -17.38 -18.30 22.87
N GLU A 12 -18.00 -19.37 22.41
CA GLU A 12 -18.38 -19.56 21.00
C GLU A 12 -19.57 -18.65 20.70
N ILE A 13 -19.36 -17.56 20.02
CA ILE A 13 -20.45 -16.78 19.44
C ILE A 13 -20.79 -17.44 18.08
N ARG A 14 -21.84 -18.27 18.09
CA ARG A 14 -22.56 -18.66 16.87
C ARG A 14 -23.44 -17.48 16.48
N SER A 15 -23.01 -16.66 15.51
CA SER A 15 -23.89 -15.78 14.77
C SER A 15 -24.07 -16.33 13.37
N SER A 16 -25.33 -16.51 12.98
CA SER A 16 -25.75 -16.87 11.62
C SER A 16 -25.24 -15.82 10.65
N CYS A 17 -24.21 -16.17 9.89
CA CYS A 17 -23.84 -15.44 8.69
C CYS A 17 -24.38 -16.21 7.48
N HIS A 18 -25.25 -15.56 6.72
CA HIS A 18 -25.55 -15.92 5.35
C HIS A 18 -24.24 -15.81 4.54
N ASP A 19 -24.04 -16.77 3.64
CA ASP A 19 -22.89 -16.99 2.81
C ASP A 19 -22.38 -15.73 2.10
N PHE A 20 -21.19 -15.29 2.50
CA PHE A 20 -20.24 -14.64 1.63
C PHE A 20 -18.89 -15.33 1.85
N GLY A 21 -18.43 -16.02 0.81
CA GLY A 21 -17.22 -16.82 0.82
C GLY A 21 -15.98 -15.98 1.21
N HIS A 22 -15.11 -16.67 1.93
CA HIS A 22 -13.70 -16.40 2.22
C HIS A 22 -13.34 -15.74 3.56
N SER A 23 -12.58 -16.56 4.30
CA SER A 23 -11.66 -16.25 5.40
C SER A 23 -12.25 -15.90 6.78
N ARG A 24 -12.28 -16.92 7.63
CA ARG A 24 -12.50 -16.78 9.08
C ARG A 24 -11.37 -15.94 9.70
N ILE A 25 -11.71 -14.77 10.20
CA ILE A 25 -10.82 -13.96 11.04
C ILE A 25 -11.10 -14.34 12.49
N THR A 26 -10.15 -15.01 13.13
CA THR A 26 -10.16 -15.21 14.58
C THR A 26 -9.39 -14.06 15.23
N ILE A 27 -10.10 -13.17 15.95
CA ILE A 27 -9.48 -12.09 16.72
C ILE A 27 -9.33 -12.57 18.17
N ASN A 28 -8.11 -12.82 18.60
CA ASN A 28 -7.80 -13.04 20.01
C ASN A 28 -7.60 -11.68 20.70
N CYS A 29 -8.58 -11.26 21.50
CA CYS A 29 -8.44 -10.10 22.40
C CYS A 29 -7.93 -10.56 23.76
N VAL A 30 -6.72 -10.13 24.13
CA VAL A 30 -6.22 -10.25 25.51
C VAL A 30 -6.42 -8.89 26.18
N THR A 31 -7.30 -8.85 27.19
CA THR A 31 -7.53 -7.66 28.02
C THR A 31 -6.53 -7.64 29.17
N GLN A 32 -5.61 -6.67 29.19
CA GLN A 32 -4.90 -6.23 30.38
C GLN A 32 -5.26 -4.76 30.66
N ARG A 33 -5.44 -4.47 31.97
CA ARG A 33 -5.86 -3.16 32.46
C ARG A 33 -5.00 -2.01 31.95
N GLY A 34 -5.65 -0.99 31.37
CA GLY A 34 -5.21 0.39 31.49
C GLY A 34 -4.21 0.93 30.48
N SER A 35 -4.12 0.44 29.27
CA SER A 35 -3.77 1.17 28.03
C SER A 35 -3.61 0.18 26.88
N ILE A 36 -4.48 0.29 25.88
CA ILE A 36 -4.35 -0.51 24.66
C ILE A 36 -3.29 0.20 23.80
N ARG A 37 -2.02 -0.13 24.04
CA ARG A 37 -1.00 0.02 23.00
C ARG A 37 -0.97 -1.30 22.24
N PRO A 38 -1.17 -1.32 20.94
CA PRO A 38 -0.95 -2.54 20.16
C PRO A 38 0.53 -2.90 20.29
N ARG A 39 0.87 -3.89 21.11
CA ARG A 39 2.15 -4.57 21.01
C ARG A 39 2.15 -5.23 19.64
N LEU A 40 3.08 -4.83 18.80
CA LEU A 40 3.48 -5.56 17.61
C LEU A 40 4.08 -6.90 18.08
N SER A 41 3.21 -7.84 18.42
CA SER A 41 3.62 -9.24 18.56
C SER A 41 3.91 -9.75 17.15
N GLY A 42 5.10 -10.29 16.99
CA GLY A 42 5.72 -10.66 15.74
C GLY A 42 4.79 -11.37 14.75
N PHE A 43 5.05 -11.12 13.48
CA PHE A 43 4.47 -11.84 12.37
C PHE A 43 4.59 -13.35 12.63
N PHE A 44 3.46 -13.98 12.96
CA PHE A 44 3.42 -15.43 13.13
C PHE A 44 3.16 -16.03 11.75
N ILE A 45 4.23 -16.48 11.10
CA ILE A 45 4.11 -17.38 9.93
C ILE A 45 3.91 -18.77 10.54
N PRO A 46 2.76 -19.43 10.32
CA PRO A 46 2.57 -20.80 10.80
C PRO A 46 3.63 -21.70 10.14
N LYS A 47 4.45 -22.37 10.94
CA LYS A 47 5.47 -23.32 10.46
C LYS A 47 4.90 -24.53 9.68
N GLU A 48 3.58 -24.73 9.71
CA GLU A 48 2.93 -25.94 9.19
C GLU A 48 2.61 -25.93 7.69
N LYS A 49 2.97 -24.88 6.94
CA LYS A 49 2.81 -24.84 5.47
C LYS A 49 4.10 -24.53 4.72
N MET A 50 5.24 -24.87 5.26
CA MET A 50 6.43 -25.02 4.45
C MET A 50 6.41 -26.42 3.83
N ASN A 51 5.59 -26.61 2.81
CA ASN A 51 5.79 -27.74 1.92
C ASN A 51 7.16 -27.53 1.26
N LEU A 52 8.09 -28.39 1.63
CA LEU A 52 9.36 -28.61 0.95
C LEU A 52 9.02 -29.04 -0.48
N GLN A 53 8.88 -28.08 -1.39
CA GLN A 53 8.87 -28.38 -2.82
C GLN A 53 10.31 -28.67 -3.23
N GLU A 54 10.48 -29.88 -3.70
CA GLU A 54 11.57 -30.46 -4.47
C GLU A 54 12.93 -29.74 -4.44
N GLU A 55 13.88 -30.38 -3.77
CA GLU A 55 15.31 -30.12 -3.90
C GLU A 55 15.69 -30.22 -5.39
N GLY A 56 15.94 -29.06 -6.04
CA GLY A 56 16.47 -29.01 -7.40
C GLY A 56 16.08 -27.80 -8.23
N GLN A 57 14.94 -27.15 -7.99
CA GLN A 57 14.57 -25.94 -8.74
C GLN A 57 15.10 -24.68 -8.06
N ARG A 58 15.95 -23.93 -8.80
CA ARG A 58 16.46 -22.64 -8.34
C ARG A 58 15.31 -21.68 -8.12
N LYS A 59 15.17 -21.16 -6.89
CA LYS A 59 14.16 -20.16 -6.55
C LYS A 59 14.35 -18.88 -7.37
N GLU A 60 13.26 -18.35 -7.91
CA GLU A 60 13.27 -17.11 -8.66
C GLU A 60 13.56 -15.91 -7.75
N ARG A 61 14.50 -15.07 -8.16
CA ARG A 61 14.89 -13.88 -7.39
C ARG A 61 13.93 -12.73 -7.59
N LEU A 62 13.43 -12.21 -6.48
CA LEU A 62 12.52 -11.07 -6.44
C LEU A 62 13.14 -9.93 -5.63
N LEU A 63 13.33 -8.77 -6.25
CA LEU A 63 13.72 -7.54 -5.56
C LEU A 63 12.48 -6.79 -5.10
N ILE A 64 12.43 -6.42 -3.83
CA ILE A 64 11.35 -5.59 -3.25
C ILE A 64 11.96 -4.33 -2.66
N THR A 65 11.46 -3.17 -3.07
CA THR A 65 11.74 -1.89 -2.41
C THR A 65 10.55 -1.47 -1.56
N GLY A 66 10.78 -0.71 -0.48
CA GLY A 66 9.69 -0.23 0.40
C GLY A 66 9.06 -1.32 1.28
N ALA A 67 9.75 -2.43 1.52
CA ALA A 67 9.27 -3.55 2.34
C ALA A 67 9.05 -3.19 3.83
N THR A 68 9.62 -2.10 4.33
CA THR A 68 9.40 -1.60 5.70
C THR A 68 8.07 -0.90 5.90
N GLY A 69 7.41 -0.48 4.81
CA GLY A 69 6.12 0.20 4.82
C GLY A 69 4.94 -0.73 5.06
N PHE A 70 3.74 -0.14 5.21
CA PHE A 70 2.49 -0.86 5.43
C PHE A 70 2.24 -1.94 4.36
N ILE A 71 2.11 -1.55 3.08
CA ILE A 71 1.87 -2.49 1.97
C ILE A 71 3.06 -3.44 1.79
N GLY A 72 4.31 -2.92 1.95
CA GLY A 72 5.53 -3.68 1.74
C GLY A 72 5.67 -4.91 2.62
N LYS A 73 5.15 -4.88 3.85
CA LYS A 73 5.14 -6.05 4.75
C LYS A 73 4.28 -7.19 4.21
N TYR A 74 3.13 -6.88 3.63
CA TYR A 74 2.24 -7.88 3.03
C TYR A 74 2.80 -8.41 1.71
N ILE A 75 3.49 -7.57 0.92
CA ILE A 75 4.23 -8.01 -0.27
C ILE A 75 5.30 -9.02 0.14
N LEU A 76 6.07 -8.70 1.18
CA LEU A 76 7.13 -9.55 1.71
C LEU A 76 6.58 -10.90 2.21
N GLU A 77 5.52 -10.89 3.02
CA GLU A 77 4.84 -12.10 3.50
C GLU A 77 4.41 -13.01 2.34
N LYS A 78 3.77 -12.42 1.33
CA LYS A 78 3.29 -13.16 0.15
C LYS A 78 4.43 -13.72 -0.69
N ALA A 79 5.51 -12.94 -0.91
CA ALA A 79 6.69 -13.37 -1.65
C ALA A 79 7.37 -14.59 -1.01
N ILE A 80 7.53 -14.57 0.32
CA ILE A 80 8.08 -15.69 1.09
C ILE A 80 7.17 -16.92 0.96
N THR A 81 5.85 -16.72 1.10
CA THR A 81 4.86 -17.82 0.99
C THR A 81 4.86 -18.47 -0.39
N LEU A 82 5.11 -17.70 -1.44
CA LEU A 82 5.20 -18.19 -2.82
C LEU A 82 6.56 -18.83 -3.14
N GLY A 83 7.53 -18.81 -2.21
CA GLY A 83 8.80 -19.49 -2.34
C GLY A 83 9.88 -18.73 -3.12
N PHE A 84 9.73 -17.42 -3.35
CA PHE A 84 10.78 -16.62 -3.99
C PHE A 84 12.07 -16.56 -3.16
N ASP A 85 13.24 -16.40 -3.83
CA ASP A 85 14.48 -15.91 -3.20
C ASP A 85 14.35 -14.38 -3.09
N VAL A 86 13.90 -13.93 -1.92
CA VAL A 86 13.48 -12.55 -1.70
C VAL A 86 14.66 -11.67 -1.30
N TRP A 87 14.88 -10.62 -2.08
CA TRP A 87 15.85 -9.57 -1.83
C TRP A 87 15.13 -8.27 -1.50
N VAL A 88 15.51 -7.64 -0.41
CA VAL A 88 14.89 -6.41 0.07
C VAL A 88 15.90 -5.27 0.03
N ALA A 89 15.66 -4.29 -0.85
CA ALA A 89 16.45 -3.06 -0.88
C ALA A 89 16.07 -2.15 0.30
N VAL A 90 17.04 -1.85 1.14
CA VAL A 90 16.90 -1.03 2.33
C VAL A 90 17.92 0.10 2.33
N ARG A 91 17.53 1.26 2.86
CA ARG A 91 18.48 2.34 3.15
C ARG A 91 19.26 2.01 4.43
N LYS A 92 20.44 2.60 4.60
CA LYS A 92 21.28 2.43 5.78
C LYS A 92 20.52 2.67 7.10
N GLU A 93 19.67 3.71 7.13
CA GLU A 93 18.91 4.16 8.31
C GLU A 93 17.62 3.37 8.52
N SER A 94 17.27 2.42 7.62
CA SER A 94 16.04 1.66 7.74
C SER A 94 16.07 0.71 8.93
N SER A 95 15.00 0.69 9.74
CA SER A 95 14.86 -0.29 10.81
C SER A 95 14.79 -1.70 10.24
N ARG A 96 15.65 -2.58 10.72
CA ARG A 96 15.74 -3.99 10.28
C ARG A 96 14.96 -4.96 11.19
N LYS A 97 14.39 -4.48 12.29
CA LYS A 97 13.67 -5.31 13.29
C LYS A 97 12.54 -6.14 12.69
N HIS A 98 11.91 -5.66 11.61
CA HIS A 98 10.81 -6.38 10.95
C HIS A 98 11.28 -7.56 10.08
N PHE A 99 12.57 -7.68 9.86
CA PHE A 99 13.18 -8.68 8.97
C PHE A 99 13.86 -9.81 9.74
N GLU A 100 13.99 -9.65 11.06
CA GLU A 100 14.64 -10.68 11.92
C GLU A 100 13.92 -12.02 11.83
N GLY A 101 14.67 -13.08 11.56
CA GLY A 101 14.14 -14.44 11.44
C GLY A 101 13.39 -14.75 10.13
N LEU A 102 13.31 -13.79 9.19
CA LEU A 102 12.71 -14.05 7.88
C LEU A 102 13.73 -14.61 6.89
N PRO A 103 13.34 -15.56 6.01
CA PRO A 103 14.22 -16.14 4.99
C PRO A 103 14.38 -15.18 3.79
N ILE A 104 15.04 -14.05 4.02
CA ILE A 104 15.25 -12.98 3.03
C ILE A 104 16.70 -12.52 3.00
N ARG A 105 17.08 -11.81 1.94
CA ARG A 105 18.39 -11.17 1.80
C ARG A 105 18.21 -9.65 1.81
N LEU A 106 18.93 -8.99 2.70
CA LEU A 106 18.94 -7.53 2.76
C LEU A 106 20.04 -6.99 1.85
N LEU A 107 19.66 -6.02 1.02
CA LEU A 107 20.56 -5.28 0.14
C LEU A 107 20.55 -3.82 0.56
N GLU A 108 21.64 -3.36 1.17
CA GLU A 108 21.78 -1.96 1.54
C GLU A 108 22.13 -1.14 0.31
N VAL A 109 21.26 -0.18 -0.03
CA VAL A 109 21.40 0.68 -1.21
C VAL A 109 21.19 2.14 -0.85
N ASP A 110 21.92 3.01 -1.56
CA ASP A 110 21.68 4.44 -1.55
C ASP A 110 20.85 4.82 -2.78
N PHE A 111 19.57 5.11 -2.59
CA PHE A 111 18.65 5.52 -3.66
C PHE A 111 18.99 6.88 -4.28
N TYR A 112 19.98 7.60 -3.75
CA TYR A 112 20.49 8.84 -4.34
C TYR A 112 21.67 8.59 -5.30
N SER A 113 22.26 7.38 -5.31
CA SER A 113 23.43 7.02 -6.10
C SER A 113 23.18 5.83 -7.01
N VAL A 114 23.11 6.07 -8.32
CA VAL A 114 23.02 5.01 -9.36
C VAL A 114 24.22 4.09 -9.27
N ASP A 115 25.43 4.65 -9.11
CA ASP A 115 26.69 3.90 -9.08
C ASP A 115 26.73 2.94 -7.88
N GLN A 116 26.32 3.41 -6.70
CA GLN A 116 26.29 2.58 -5.51
C GLN A 116 25.26 1.45 -5.65
N MET A 117 24.05 1.74 -6.17
CA MET A 117 23.05 0.70 -6.42
C MET A 117 23.55 -0.34 -7.42
N ALA A 118 24.10 0.09 -8.55
CA ALA A 118 24.64 -0.80 -9.57
C ALA A 118 25.78 -1.68 -9.02
N GLN A 119 26.69 -1.12 -8.23
CA GLN A 119 27.74 -1.87 -7.54
C GLN A 119 27.18 -2.93 -6.59
N GLN A 120 26.09 -2.64 -5.86
CA GLN A 120 25.45 -3.63 -4.98
C GLN A 120 24.78 -4.75 -5.80
N PHE A 121 24.10 -4.40 -6.89
CA PHE A 121 23.46 -5.39 -7.78
C PHE A 121 24.50 -6.29 -8.46
N ALA A 122 25.64 -5.75 -8.87
CA ALA A 122 26.74 -6.50 -9.47
C ALA A 122 27.39 -7.53 -8.52
N LYS A 123 27.23 -7.38 -7.20
CA LYS A 123 27.72 -8.36 -6.21
C LYS A 123 26.84 -9.62 -6.10
N ILE A 124 25.67 -9.61 -6.72
CA ILE A 124 24.73 -10.73 -6.67
C ILE A 124 25.28 -11.84 -7.56
N PRO A 125 25.52 -13.08 -7.03
CA PRO A 125 26.04 -14.17 -7.82
C PRO A 125 25.09 -14.54 -8.96
N LEU A 126 25.56 -14.52 -10.19
CA LEU A 126 24.82 -14.95 -11.37
C LEU A 126 25.25 -16.36 -11.76
N SER A 127 24.33 -17.18 -12.29
CA SER A 127 24.67 -18.51 -12.83
C SER A 127 25.22 -18.40 -14.24
N LEU A 128 24.76 -17.42 -15.00
CA LEU A 128 25.21 -17.09 -16.34
C LEU A 128 25.61 -15.62 -16.41
N PRO A 129 26.67 -15.27 -17.13
CA PRO A 129 27.08 -13.86 -17.29
C PRO A 129 26.01 -12.94 -17.90
N THR A 130 25.05 -13.52 -18.63
CA THR A 130 23.96 -12.81 -19.28
C THR A 130 22.65 -12.85 -18.50
N GLU A 131 22.66 -13.35 -17.25
CA GLU A 131 21.46 -13.44 -16.41
C GLU A 131 21.16 -12.10 -15.72
N ALA A 132 19.88 -11.75 -15.61
CA ALA A 132 19.45 -10.65 -14.75
C ALA A 132 19.66 -11.00 -13.27
N PRO A 133 20.13 -10.07 -12.41
CA PRO A 133 20.31 -10.32 -10.99
C PRO A 133 18.98 -10.66 -10.31
N PHE A 134 17.88 -10.12 -10.83
CA PHE A 134 16.51 -10.38 -10.35
C PHE A 134 15.61 -10.73 -11.51
N ARG A 135 14.78 -11.77 -11.35
CA ARG A 135 13.74 -12.08 -12.35
C ARG A 135 12.62 -11.06 -12.32
N TYR A 136 12.21 -10.66 -11.11
CA TYR A 136 11.15 -9.68 -10.90
C TYR A 136 11.61 -8.56 -9.97
N VAL A 137 11.07 -7.36 -10.21
CA VAL A 137 11.29 -6.20 -9.34
C VAL A 137 9.95 -5.58 -8.96
N ILE A 138 9.68 -5.46 -7.67
CA ILE A 138 8.53 -4.74 -7.13
C ILE A 138 9.02 -3.43 -6.51
N HIS A 139 8.74 -2.32 -7.17
CA HIS A 139 9.06 -1.00 -6.66
C HIS A 139 7.86 -0.39 -5.91
N ASN A 140 7.82 -0.64 -4.59
CA ASN A 140 6.78 -0.14 -3.69
C ASN A 140 7.28 1.02 -2.80
N ALA A 141 8.56 1.37 -2.88
CA ALA A 141 9.09 2.50 -2.11
C ALA A 141 8.45 3.82 -2.54
N GLY A 142 8.09 4.65 -1.57
CA GLY A 142 7.51 5.95 -1.83
C GLY A 142 7.04 6.65 -0.54
N LEU A 143 6.87 7.97 -0.63
CA LEU A 143 6.30 8.81 0.42
C LEU A 143 4.85 9.17 0.09
N THR A 144 3.97 9.01 1.06
CA THR A 144 2.57 9.49 1.00
C THR A 144 2.36 10.77 1.80
N LYS A 145 3.31 11.10 2.70
CA LYS A 145 3.30 12.28 3.57
C LYS A 145 4.73 12.77 3.79
N THR A 146 4.90 14.09 3.78
CA THR A 146 6.16 14.73 4.15
C THR A 146 5.92 16.17 4.61
N ALA A 147 6.79 16.70 5.46
CA ALA A 147 6.85 18.12 5.78
C ALA A 147 7.52 18.94 4.67
N HIS A 148 8.40 18.31 3.87
CA HIS A 148 9.19 18.95 2.83
C HIS A 148 8.68 18.58 1.43
N LYS A 149 7.92 19.45 0.81
CA LYS A 149 7.21 19.19 -0.47
C LYS A 149 8.09 18.65 -1.61
N LYS A 150 9.36 19.08 -1.68
CA LYS A 150 10.33 18.61 -2.70
C LYS A 150 10.63 17.11 -2.58
N GLU A 151 10.49 16.54 -1.38
CA GLU A 151 10.76 15.11 -1.15
C GLU A 151 9.77 14.21 -1.89
N PHE A 152 8.54 14.67 -2.17
CA PHE A 152 7.61 13.87 -2.97
C PHE A 152 8.21 13.53 -4.34
N GLN A 153 8.72 14.53 -5.05
CA GLN A 153 9.31 14.32 -6.38
C GLN A 153 10.60 13.52 -6.27
N GLU A 154 11.46 13.85 -5.31
CA GLU A 154 12.76 13.20 -5.13
C GLU A 154 12.61 11.71 -4.78
N VAL A 155 11.78 11.40 -3.78
CA VAL A 155 11.63 10.01 -3.31
C VAL A 155 10.73 9.18 -4.23
N ASN A 156 9.60 9.72 -4.72
CA ASN A 156 8.68 8.92 -5.52
C ASN A 156 9.14 8.79 -6.98
N ALA A 157 9.71 9.84 -7.58
CA ALA A 157 10.12 9.82 -8.97
C ALA A 157 11.65 9.70 -9.14
N GLY A 158 12.43 10.46 -8.36
CA GLY A 158 13.89 10.43 -8.44
C GLY A 158 14.47 9.06 -8.08
N HIS A 159 13.99 8.44 -7.00
CA HIS A 159 14.42 7.08 -6.64
C HIS A 159 14.00 6.04 -7.70
N THR A 160 12.77 6.17 -8.26
CA THR A 160 12.32 5.29 -9.36
C THR A 160 13.27 5.39 -10.56
N ARG A 161 13.56 6.61 -11.01
CA ARG A 161 14.47 6.84 -12.15
C ARG A 161 15.84 6.22 -11.91
N ARG A 162 16.46 6.51 -10.77
CA ARG A 162 17.79 5.97 -10.45
C ARG A 162 17.82 4.46 -10.25
N LEU A 163 16.72 3.87 -9.75
CA LEU A 163 16.60 2.40 -9.67
C LEU A 163 16.57 1.77 -11.07
N LEU A 164 15.82 2.35 -12.01
CA LEU A 164 15.81 1.90 -13.40
C LEU A 164 17.21 2.02 -14.02
N GLU A 165 17.84 3.19 -13.92
CA GLU A 165 19.21 3.44 -14.41
C GLU A 165 20.26 2.46 -13.81
N ALA A 166 20.11 2.09 -12.54
CA ALA A 166 21.02 1.12 -11.91
C ALA A 166 20.79 -0.32 -12.41
N LEU A 167 19.53 -0.69 -12.67
CA LEU A 167 19.17 -1.99 -13.21
C LEU A 167 19.55 -2.11 -14.71
N GLU A 168 19.49 -1.04 -15.48
CA GLU A 168 19.93 -1.00 -16.89
C GLU A 168 21.44 -1.28 -17.07
N ARG A 169 22.23 -1.06 -16.03
CA ARG A 169 23.67 -1.38 -16.02
C ARG A 169 23.96 -2.86 -15.78
N MET A 170 22.95 -3.66 -15.49
CA MET A 170 23.12 -5.10 -15.26
C MET A 170 23.17 -5.85 -16.60
N PRO A 171 23.72 -7.08 -16.62
CA PRO A 171 23.86 -7.88 -17.85
C PRO A 171 22.54 -8.13 -18.59
N ALA A 172 21.43 -8.18 -17.84
CA ALA A 172 20.08 -8.27 -18.42
C ALA A 172 19.06 -7.57 -17.53
N LEU A 173 17.96 -7.15 -18.13
CA LEU A 173 16.81 -6.58 -17.44
C LEU A 173 15.95 -7.67 -16.79
N PRO A 174 15.22 -7.34 -15.70
CA PRO A 174 14.23 -8.25 -15.12
C PRO A 174 13.11 -8.57 -16.11
N GLU A 175 12.52 -9.76 -15.96
CA GLU A 175 11.38 -10.19 -16.77
C GLU A 175 10.17 -9.28 -16.56
N ARG A 176 10.00 -8.75 -15.35
CA ARG A 176 8.94 -7.77 -15.05
C ARG A 176 9.36 -6.79 -13.97
N PHE A 177 9.13 -5.50 -14.25
CA PHE A 177 9.20 -4.41 -13.28
C PHE A 177 7.78 -3.97 -12.91
N VAL A 178 7.39 -4.10 -11.65
CA VAL A 178 6.07 -3.66 -11.17
C VAL A 178 6.22 -2.39 -10.34
N LEU A 179 5.60 -1.30 -10.80
CA LEU A 179 5.53 -0.05 -10.04
C LEU A 179 4.26 0.02 -9.21
N MET A 180 4.38 0.19 -7.90
CA MET A 180 3.26 0.57 -7.04
C MET A 180 3.05 2.07 -7.13
N SER A 181 2.13 2.50 -8.00
CA SER A 181 1.72 3.89 -8.14
C SER A 181 0.53 4.22 -7.23
N SER A 182 -0.40 5.01 -7.69
CA SER A 182 -1.60 5.40 -6.94
C SER A 182 -2.66 5.95 -7.90
N MET A 183 -3.93 5.75 -7.60
CA MET A 183 -5.03 6.44 -8.29
C MET A 183 -4.90 7.97 -8.22
N GLY A 184 -4.16 8.49 -7.24
CA GLY A 184 -3.82 9.92 -7.14
C GLY A 184 -3.03 10.47 -8.33
N SER A 185 -2.34 9.64 -9.14
CA SER A 185 -1.67 10.06 -10.37
C SER A 185 -2.64 10.51 -11.47
N TYR A 186 -3.86 9.96 -11.47
CA TYR A 186 -4.92 10.41 -12.37
C TYR A 186 -5.52 11.76 -11.95
N GLY A 187 -5.58 12.02 -10.64
CA GLY A 187 -6.01 13.30 -10.10
C GLY A 187 -7.51 13.51 -10.18
N LYS A 188 -7.96 14.56 -10.89
CA LYS A 188 -9.36 14.94 -10.89
C LYS A 188 -10.24 14.00 -11.70
N ASN A 189 -11.21 13.37 -11.06
CA ASN A 189 -12.37 12.83 -11.75
C ASN A 189 -13.51 13.86 -11.71
N ARG A 190 -13.80 14.48 -12.85
CA ARG A 190 -14.88 15.48 -13.00
C ARG A 190 -16.18 14.84 -13.46
N SER A 191 -16.15 13.58 -13.90
CA SER A 191 -17.31 12.85 -14.37
C SER A 191 -18.05 12.17 -13.21
N HIS A 192 -19.27 11.74 -13.48
CA HIS A 192 -20.02 10.84 -12.59
C HIS A 192 -19.70 9.37 -12.83
N HIS A 193 -18.85 9.08 -13.81
CA HIS A 193 -18.42 7.71 -14.14
C HIS A 193 -17.17 7.32 -13.36
N PRO A 194 -16.96 6.03 -13.13
CA PRO A 194 -15.71 5.52 -12.58
C PRO A 194 -14.51 5.95 -13.43
N LEU A 195 -13.40 6.25 -12.78
CA LEU A 195 -12.14 6.54 -13.43
C LEU A 195 -11.65 5.28 -14.17
N ASP A 196 -11.23 5.44 -15.41
CA ASP A 196 -10.70 4.37 -16.25
C ASP A 196 -9.19 4.54 -16.47
N ALA A 197 -8.47 3.43 -16.64
CA ALA A 197 -7.02 3.44 -16.83
C ALA A 197 -6.57 4.13 -18.13
N SER A 198 -7.46 4.29 -19.10
CA SER A 198 -7.21 5.01 -20.36
C SER A 198 -7.42 6.51 -20.27
N MET A 199 -8.01 7.02 -19.17
CA MET A 199 -8.26 8.45 -19.00
C MET A 199 -6.97 9.26 -18.86
N PRO A 200 -6.97 10.54 -19.29
CA PRO A 200 -5.83 11.43 -19.07
C PRO A 200 -5.52 11.62 -17.60
N HIS A 201 -4.22 11.73 -17.29
CA HIS A 201 -3.75 12.01 -15.95
C HIS A 201 -3.72 13.52 -15.69
N GLU A 202 -4.49 14.01 -14.73
CA GLU A 202 -4.54 15.40 -14.29
C GLU A 202 -4.30 15.54 -12.78
N PRO A 203 -3.13 15.12 -12.26
CA PRO A 203 -2.87 15.13 -10.81
C PRO A 203 -2.92 16.55 -10.25
N ASN A 204 -3.66 16.71 -9.17
CA ASN A 204 -3.89 17.99 -8.49
C ASN A 204 -3.20 18.11 -7.13
N THR A 205 -2.39 17.10 -6.76
CA THR A 205 -1.57 17.07 -5.55
C THR A 205 -0.10 16.87 -5.92
N LEU A 206 0.82 17.30 -5.06
CA LEU A 206 2.26 17.07 -5.28
C LEU A 206 2.59 15.57 -5.21
N TYR A 207 1.92 14.85 -4.32
CA TYR A 207 1.99 13.40 -4.27
C TYR A 207 1.57 12.76 -5.59
N GLY A 208 0.39 13.09 -6.12
CA GLY A 208 -0.10 12.55 -7.39
C GLY A 208 0.82 12.89 -8.57
N LYS A 209 1.33 14.14 -8.62
CA LYS A 209 2.31 14.57 -9.63
C LYS A 209 3.61 13.77 -9.56
N SER A 210 4.10 13.48 -8.36
CA SER A 210 5.31 12.68 -8.18
C SER A 210 5.12 11.22 -8.59
N LYS A 211 3.94 10.65 -8.34
CA LYS A 211 3.62 9.29 -8.80
C LYS A 211 3.47 9.23 -10.32
N LEU A 212 2.81 10.22 -10.94
CA LEU A 212 2.74 10.30 -12.40
C LEU A 212 4.12 10.44 -13.04
N LEU A 213 5.01 11.24 -12.44
CA LEU A 213 6.38 11.38 -12.95
C LEU A 213 7.16 10.04 -12.83
N ALA A 214 6.97 9.28 -11.76
CA ALA A 214 7.52 7.93 -11.63
C ALA A 214 7.00 6.99 -12.72
N GLU A 215 5.69 7.01 -12.98
CA GLU A 215 5.07 6.25 -14.08
C GLU A 215 5.64 6.63 -15.44
N HIS A 216 5.92 7.92 -15.65
CA HIS A 216 6.54 8.41 -16.90
C HIS A 216 7.93 7.82 -17.11
N TYR A 217 8.79 7.81 -16.09
CA TYR A 217 10.11 7.19 -16.20
C TYR A 217 10.01 5.69 -16.50
N VAL A 218 9.07 4.97 -15.88
CA VAL A 218 8.87 3.54 -16.16
C VAL A 218 8.39 3.32 -17.60
N ARG A 219 7.47 4.15 -18.11
CA ARG A 219 6.97 4.03 -19.49
C ARG A 219 8.02 4.37 -20.56
N GLN A 220 9.01 5.20 -20.23
CA GLN A 220 10.09 5.59 -21.13
C GLN A 220 11.29 4.65 -21.08
N SER A 221 11.33 3.74 -20.12
CA SER A 221 12.42 2.76 -19.99
C SER A 221 12.18 1.53 -20.89
N ASP A 222 13.23 0.77 -21.12
CA ASP A 222 13.20 -0.50 -21.88
C ASP A 222 12.67 -1.69 -21.06
N PHE A 223 12.18 -1.43 -19.84
CA PHE A 223 11.68 -2.50 -18.97
C PHE A 223 10.32 -3.01 -19.44
N ARG A 224 10.13 -4.33 -19.39
CA ARG A 224 8.81 -4.95 -19.41
C ARG A 224 8.12 -4.62 -18.08
N TYR A 225 7.21 -3.68 -18.09
CA TYR A 225 6.64 -3.14 -16.86
C TYR A 225 5.14 -3.43 -16.70
N THR A 226 4.66 -3.28 -15.48
CA THR A 226 3.24 -3.11 -15.14
C THR A 226 3.11 -2.07 -14.04
N ILE A 227 2.10 -1.21 -14.12
CA ILE A 227 1.84 -0.15 -13.14
C ILE A 227 0.53 -0.45 -12.44
N LEU A 228 0.53 -0.46 -11.10
CA LEU A 228 -0.66 -0.57 -10.28
C LEU A 228 -1.01 0.78 -9.65
N ASN A 229 -2.26 1.20 -9.81
CA ASN A 229 -2.80 2.44 -9.29
C ASN A 229 -3.91 2.13 -8.26
N PRO A 230 -3.56 1.73 -7.03
CA PRO A 230 -4.56 1.42 -6.01
C PRO A 230 -5.32 2.67 -5.56
N THR A 231 -6.56 2.43 -5.14
CA THR A 231 -7.41 3.37 -4.42
C THR A 231 -6.95 3.52 -2.97
N GLY A 232 -7.84 3.88 -2.06
CA GLY A 232 -7.56 3.88 -0.63
C GLY A 232 -7.30 2.48 -0.09
N VAL A 233 -6.04 2.21 0.28
CA VAL A 233 -5.63 0.89 0.79
C VAL A 233 -5.80 0.84 2.29
N TYR A 234 -6.60 -0.12 2.78
CA TYR A 234 -6.84 -0.31 4.21
C TYR A 234 -6.38 -1.69 4.68
N GLY A 235 -6.18 -1.82 5.98
CA GLY A 235 -5.82 -3.09 6.62
C GLY A 235 -5.04 -2.89 7.91
N PHE A 236 -4.65 -4.00 8.53
CA PHE A 236 -3.89 -3.93 9.78
C PHE A 236 -2.50 -3.29 9.55
N GLY A 237 -2.21 -2.22 10.30
CA GLY A 237 -0.96 -1.44 10.17
C GLY A 237 -1.10 -0.18 9.32
N ASP A 238 -2.27 0.07 8.71
CA ASP A 238 -2.59 1.37 8.13
C ASP A 238 -2.77 2.43 9.22
N GLN A 239 -2.23 3.63 8.97
CA GLN A 239 -2.29 4.74 9.91
C GLN A 239 -3.35 5.78 9.55
N ASP A 240 -3.75 5.88 8.29
CA ASP A 240 -4.65 6.94 7.82
C ASP A 240 -6.10 6.65 8.19
N TYR A 241 -6.59 5.45 7.87
CA TYR A 241 -7.93 5.01 8.26
C TYR A 241 -8.02 4.73 9.76
N TRP A 242 -6.92 4.27 10.38
CA TRP A 242 -6.86 4.11 11.83
C TRP A 242 -7.17 5.42 12.58
N LEU A 243 -6.62 6.55 12.12
CA LEU A 243 -6.92 7.87 12.75
C LEU A 243 -8.40 8.22 12.67
N SER A 244 -9.06 7.92 11.54
CA SER A 244 -10.51 8.11 11.38
C SER A 244 -11.30 7.20 12.33
N ILE A 245 -10.93 5.92 12.42
CA ILE A 245 -11.56 4.95 13.32
C ILE A 245 -11.35 5.36 14.79
N ASP A 246 -10.17 5.86 15.17
CA ASP A 246 -9.92 6.33 16.54
C ASP A 246 -10.81 7.54 16.90
N THR A 247 -11.08 8.42 15.95
CA THR A 247 -12.05 9.50 16.12
C THR A 247 -13.47 8.97 16.29
N MET A 248 -13.85 7.95 15.51
CA MET A 248 -15.16 7.29 15.64
C MET A 248 -15.33 6.56 16.97
N LYS A 249 -14.26 6.00 17.53
CA LYS A 249 -14.27 5.46 18.92
C LYS A 249 -14.64 6.53 19.96
N LYS A 250 -14.35 7.80 19.71
CA LYS A 250 -14.76 8.93 20.55
C LYS A 250 -16.21 9.36 20.30
N GLY A 251 -16.90 8.75 19.33
CA GLY A 251 -18.31 8.96 19.01
C GLY A 251 -18.57 9.95 17.87
N TRP A 252 -17.54 10.36 17.10
CA TRP A 252 -17.66 11.36 16.05
C TRP A 252 -17.01 10.88 14.75
N SER A 253 -17.66 11.19 13.63
CA SER A 253 -17.12 11.04 12.27
C SER A 253 -17.23 12.37 11.54
N SER A 254 -16.13 12.85 10.96
CA SER A 254 -16.12 14.06 10.14
C SER A 254 -16.18 13.71 8.67
N LEU A 255 -17.24 14.17 7.99
CA LEU A 255 -17.44 13.98 6.55
C LEU A 255 -17.11 15.27 5.81
N SER A 256 -16.42 15.15 4.67
CA SER A 256 -15.89 16.26 3.91
C SER A 256 -16.95 16.91 3.01
N GLY A 257 -17.30 18.16 3.29
CA GLY A 257 -18.24 18.95 2.50
C GLY A 257 -19.71 18.56 2.72
N ARG A 258 -20.62 19.27 2.02
CA ARG A 258 -22.07 19.07 2.14
C ARG A 258 -22.59 17.91 1.28
N LYS A 259 -21.93 17.65 0.13
CA LYS A 259 -22.30 16.58 -0.81
C LYS A 259 -21.56 15.30 -0.46
N HIS A 260 -22.19 14.15 -0.67
CA HIS A 260 -21.57 12.84 -0.50
C HIS A 260 -20.34 12.66 -1.41
N GLN A 261 -19.39 11.87 -0.95
CA GLN A 261 -18.27 11.39 -1.76
C GLN A 261 -18.54 9.94 -2.12
N GLN A 262 -18.31 9.60 -3.36
CA GLN A 262 -18.25 8.22 -3.81
C GLN A 262 -16.81 7.74 -3.68
N LEU A 263 -16.61 6.64 -2.99
CA LEU A 263 -15.31 6.12 -2.60
C LEU A 263 -15.15 4.69 -3.13
N SER A 264 -13.92 4.31 -3.38
CA SER A 264 -13.51 2.92 -3.57
C SER A 264 -12.35 2.61 -2.65
N PHE A 265 -12.31 1.39 -2.16
CA PHE A 265 -11.27 0.91 -1.27
C PHE A 265 -10.66 -0.39 -1.79
N VAL A 266 -9.52 -0.77 -1.24
CA VAL A 266 -8.93 -2.09 -1.46
C VAL A 266 -8.31 -2.59 -0.16
N TYR A 267 -8.61 -3.83 0.21
CA TYR A 267 -7.93 -4.47 1.31
C TYR A 267 -6.49 -4.80 0.92
N VAL A 268 -5.55 -4.55 1.83
CA VAL A 268 -4.12 -4.67 1.52
C VAL A 268 -3.71 -6.06 0.99
N ARG A 269 -4.35 -7.15 1.44
CA ARG A 269 -4.06 -8.50 0.95
C ARG A 269 -4.57 -8.71 -0.48
N ASP A 270 -5.70 -8.10 -0.83
CA ASP A 270 -6.25 -8.17 -2.19
C ASP A 270 -5.40 -7.34 -3.16
N LEU A 271 -4.93 -6.16 -2.73
CA LEU A 271 -3.94 -5.39 -3.49
C LEU A 271 -2.66 -6.21 -3.75
N VAL A 272 -2.17 -6.92 -2.74
CA VAL A 272 -0.98 -7.78 -2.90
C VAL A 272 -1.28 -8.97 -3.81
N GLN A 273 -2.48 -9.54 -3.77
CA GLN A 273 -2.91 -10.57 -4.73
C GLN A 273 -2.91 -10.03 -6.16
N ALA A 274 -3.50 -8.84 -6.38
CA ALA A 274 -3.47 -8.17 -7.68
C ALA A 274 -2.03 -7.93 -8.16
N LEU A 275 -1.13 -7.50 -7.28
CA LEU A 275 0.27 -7.23 -7.60
C LEU A 275 0.97 -8.50 -8.12
N PHE A 276 0.86 -9.63 -7.42
CA PHE A 276 1.50 -10.87 -7.86
C PHE A 276 0.84 -11.44 -9.12
N LEU A 277 -0.48 -11.25 -9.30
CA LEU A 277 -1.17 -11.61 -10.53
C LEU A 277 -0.57 -10.86 -11.73
N VAL A 278 -0.52 -9.53 -11.70
CA VAL A 278 0.00 -8.72 -12.82
C VAL A 278 1.51 -8.86 -13.03
N MET A 279 2.26 -9.21 -11.98
CA MET A 279 3.70 -9.47 -12.08
C MET A 279 4.01 -10.64 -13.01
N THR A 280 3.20 -11.70 -12.95
CA THR A 280 3.45 -12.94 -13.68
C THR A 280 2.56 -13.11 -14.92
N HIS A 281 1.46 -12.34 -15.04
CA HIS A 281 0.54 -12.50 -16.17
C HIS A 281 1.10 -11.87 -17.45
N PRO A 282 1.19 -12.63 -18.57
CA PRO A 282 1.77 -12.10 -19.82
C PRO A 282 1.04 -10.87 -20.35
N GLU A 283 -0.29 -10.87 -20.31
CA GLU A 283 -1.10 -9.77 -20.84
C GLU A 283 -1.04 -8.48 -19.99
N ALA A 284 -0.40 -8.51 -18.82
CA ALA A 284 -0.25 -7.34 -17.97
C ALA A 284 0.93 -6.45 -18.38
N GLU A 285 1.76 -6.89 -19.33
CA GLU A 285 2.90 -6.15 -19.81
C GLU A 285 2.53 -4.84 -20.47
N GLY A 286 3.26 -3.77 -20.11
CA GLY A 286 3.07 -2.43 -20.67
C GLY A 286 1.77 -1.73 -20.24
N LYS A 287 1.01 -2.29 -19.28
CA LYS A 287 -0.31 -1.80 -18.90
C LYS A 287 -0.36 -1.19 -17.50
N ASN A 288 -1.38 -0.35 -17.32
CA ASN A 288 -1.77 0.20 -16.02
C ASN A 288 -3.06 -0.45 -15.56
N TYR A 289 -3.15 -0.70 -14.25
CA TYR A 289 -4.36 -1.25 -13.63
C TYR A 289 -4.77 -0.43 -12.42
N LEU A 290 -6.01 0.05 -12.43
CA LEU A 290 -6.66 0.57 -11.23
C LEU A 290 -7.04 -0.62 -10.33
N VAL A 291 -6.87 -0.47 -9.01
CA VAL A 291 -7.11 -1.56 -8.07
C VAL A 291 -8.05 -1.10 -6.96
N SER A 292 -9.19 -1.77 -6.85
CA SER A 292 -10.14 -1.67 -5.74
C SER A 292 -10.77 -3.05 -5.47
N ASP A 293 -11.68 -3.14 -4.52
CA ASP A 293 -12.52 -4.32 -4.28
C ASP A 293 -13.71 -4.44 -5.26
N GLY A 294 -13.81 -3.52 -6.24
CA GLY A 294 -14.88 -3.47 -7.23
C GLY A 294 -16.19 -2.89 -6.72
N GLN A 295 -16.29 -2.52 -5.46
CA GLN A 295 -17.46 -1.90 -4.87
C GLN A 295 -17.36 -0.38 -4.86
N THR A 296 -18.52 0.26 -4.80
CA THR A 296 -18.65 1.69 -4.58
C THR A 296 -19.28 1.95 -3.24
N TYR A 297 -18.65 2.82 -2.49
CA TYR A 297 -19.10 3.26 -1.18
C TYR A 297 -19.35 4.75 -1.19
N ASP A 298 -20.28 5.19 -0.35
CA ASP A 298 -20.33 6.61 0.00
C ASP A 298 -19.57 6.88 1.32
N ASP A 299 -19.40 8.16 1.62
CA ASP A 299 -18.70 8.57 2.84
C ASP A 299 -19.45 8.18 4.14
N HIS A 300 -20.76 7.90 4.05
CA HIS A 300 -21.59 7.38 5.14
C HIS A 300 -21.32 5.90 5.41
N ASP A 301 -21.15 5.09 4.34
CA ASP A 301 -20.91 3.65 4.47
C ASP A 301 -19.69 3.35 5.33
N PHE A 302 -18.61 4.12 5.16
CA PHE A 302 -17.41 3.98 5.99
C PHE A 302 -17.71 4.17 7.48
N THR A 303 -18.50 5.21 7.82
CA THR A 303 -18.93 5.44 9.21
C THR A 303 -19.83 4.33 9.72
N LEU A 304 -20.76 3.86 8.88
CA LEU A 304 -21.69 2.79 9.22
C LEU A 304 -20.95 1.48 9.54
N PHE A 305 -20.03 1.05 8.67
CA PHE A 305 -19.21 -0.15 8.90
C PHE A 305 -18.36 -0.03 10.15
N ALA A 306 -17.67 1.09 10.33
CA ALA A 306 -16.84 1.32 11.50
C ALA A 306 -17.70 1.31 12.80
N SER A 307 -18.86 1.97 12.82
CA SER A 307 -19.74 2.02 13.98
C SER A 307 -20.26 0.65 14.41
N ARG A 308 -20.59 -0.22 13.45
CA ARG A 308 -21.01 -1.60 13.71
C ARG A 308 -19.89 -2.40 14.39
N HIS A 309 -18.65 -2.28 13.94
CA HIS A 309 -17.50 -3.00 14.50
C HIS A 309 -17.04 -2.44 15.85
N ILE A 310 -17.22 -1.14 16.07
CA ILE A 310 -16.87 -0.49 17.36
C ILE A 310 -17.98 -0.71 18.40
N HIS A 311 -19.15 -1.23 17.99
CA HIS A 311 -20.35 -1.39 18.83
C HIS A 311 -20.75 -0.06 19.51
N ARG A 312 -20.62 1.07 18.81
CA ARG A 312 -20.93 2.40 19.32
C ARG A 312 -21.65 3.23 18.26
N LYS A 313 -22.66 3.99 18.70
CA LYS A 313 -23.30 5.00 17.86
C LYS A 313 -22.32 6.15 17.59
N VAL A 314 -22.04 6.40 16.31
CA VAL A 314 -21.16 7.47 15.85
C VAL A 314 -22.02 8.59 15.27
N ARG A 315 -21.77 9.83 15.69
CA ARG A 315 -22.43 11.02 15.13
C ARG A 315 -21.60 11.54 13.97
N GLU A 316 -22.24 11.71 12.83
CA GLU A 316 -21.64 12.31 11.64
C GLU A 316 -21.76 13.83 11.66
N VAL A 317 -20.66 14.49 11.34
CA VAL A 317 -20.60 15.94 11.19
C VAL A 317 -20.06 16.25 9.81
N ARG A 318 -20.88 16.89 8.97
CA ARG A 318 -20.45 17.38 7.66
C ARG A 318 -19.76 18.72 7.79
N VAL A 319 -18.44 18.72 7.57
CA VAL A 319 -17.59 19.90 7.68
C VAL A 319 -17.56 20.64 6.34
N PRO A 320 -18.01 21.91 6.26
CA PRO A 320 -17.93 22.70 5.04
C PRO A 320 -16.51 22.78 4.48
N LEU A 321 -16.38 22.75 3.14
CA LEU A 321 -15.07 22.78 2.47
C LEU A 321 -14.25 24.03 2.81
N SER A 322 -14.90 25.16 3.09
CA SER A 322 -14.23 26.39 3.53
C SER A 322 -13.53 26.20 4.89
N ILE A 323 -14.18 25.53 5.84
CA ILE A 323 -13.59 25.23 7.14
C ILE A 323 -12.44 24.26 6.99
N ILE A 324 -12.59 23.21 6.17
CA ILE A 324 -11.50 22.27 5.85
C ILE A 324 -10.32 23.01 5.21
N TYR A 325 -10.57 23.95 4.30
CA TYR A 325 -9.51 24.73 3.65
C TYR A 325 -8.72 25.56 4.67
N ILE A 326 -9.43 26.26 5.57
CA ILE A 326 -8.80 27.04 6.65
C ILE A 326 -7.97 26.11 7.56
N ALA A 327 -8.52 24.96 7.94
CA ALA A 327 -7.81 23.98 8.74
C ALA A 327 -6.54 23.43 8.03
N CYS A 328 -6.61 23.27 6.70
CA CYS A 328 -5.45 22.88 5.88
C CYS A 328 -4.36 23.97 5.88
N ILE A 329 -4.72 25.27 5.87
CA ILE A 329 -3.76 26.38 5.97
C ILE A 329 -3.03 26.32 7.31
N PHE A 330 -3.78 26.19 8.42
CA PHE A 330 -3.17 26.08 9.75
C PHE A 330 -2.32 24.82 9.89
N GLY A 331 -2.78 23.67 9.37
CA GLY A 331 -2.02 22.44 9.34
C GLY A 331 -0.71 22.57 8.54
N GLU A 332 -0.74 23.24 7.38
CA GLU A 332 0.45 23.52 6.58
C GLU A 332 1.45 24.40 7.36
N LEU A 333 0.96 25.47 8.01
CA LEU A 333 1.81 26.37 8.80
C LEU A 333 2.44 25.65 9.99
N TYR A 334 1.63 24.89 10.73
CA TYR A 334 2.10 24.10 11.87
C TYR A 334 3.12 23.03 11.43
N GLY A 335 2.85 22.34 10.31
CA GLY A 335 3.79 21.35 9.76
C GLY A 335 5.14 21.95 9.40
N LYS A 336 5.17 23.17 8.82
CA LYS A 336 6.40 23.90 8.52
C LYS A 336 7.18 24.30 9.79
N LEU A 337 6.47 24.72 10.83
CA LEU A 337 7.08 25.15 12.09
C LEU A 337 7.60 23.95 12.92
N SER A 338 6.85 22.86 12.94
CA SER A 338 7.17 21.66 13.75
C SER A 338 8.16 20.70 13.07
N GLY A 339 8.35 20.81 11.75
CA GLY A 339 9.12 19.86 10.95
C GLY A 339 8.46 18.48 10.79
N HIS A 340 7.21 18.32 11.27
CA HIS A 340 6.48 17.06 11.21
C HIS A 340 5.39 17.05 10.13
N PRO A 341 5.18 15.93 9.40
CA PRO A 341 4.11 15.82 8.43
C PRO A 341 2.76 15.82 9.13
N ILE A 342 1.88 16.73 8.72
CA ILE A 342 0.52 16.86 9.24
C ILE A 342 -0.48 16.22 8.26
N ALA A 343 -1.43 15.46 8.81
CA ALA A 343 -2.45 14.77 8.01
C ALA A 343 -3.32 15.73 7.21
N LEU A 344 -3.68 16.89 7.79
CA LEU A 344 -4.48 17.92 7.17
C LEU A 344 -3.57 19.06 6.69
N ASN A 345 -3.35 19.19 5.38
CA ASN A 345 -2.52 20.21 4.75
C ASN A 345 -3.09 20.61 3.38
N LEU A 346 -2.53 21.63 2.77
CA LEU A 346 -3.02 22.17 1.48
C LEU A 346 -2.90 21.16 0.32
N ASP A 347 -1.94 20.24 0.37
CA ASP A 347 -1.81 19.18 -0.66
C ASP A 347 -2.93 18.13 -0.55
N LYS A 348 -3.47 17.89 0.65
CA LYS A 348 -4.62 17.00 0.87
C LYS A 348 -5.98 17.62 0.53
N TYR A 349 -6.10 18.95 0.52
CA TYR A 349 -7.37 19.62 0.28
C TYR A 349 -8.04 19.23 -1.05
N PRO A 350 -7.35 19.14 -2.20
CA PRO A 350 -7.95 18.68 -3.45
C PRO A 350 -8.56 17.28 -3.36
N ILE A 351 -7.95 16.37 -2.57
CA ILE A 351 -8.45 15.01 -2.33
C ILE A 351 -9.76 15.06 -1.53
N LEU A 352 -9.80 15.86 -0.47
CA LEU A 352 -10.98 16.03 0.39
C LEU A 352 -12.13 16.73 -0.35
N LYS A 353 -11.81 17.60 -1.32
CA LYS A 353 -12.79 18.31 -2.15
C LYS A 353 -13.40 17.42 -3.24
N GLN A 354 -12.68 16.44 -3.75
CA GLN A 354 -13.14 15.56 -4.83
C GLN A 354 -14.34 14.72 -4.38
N ARG A 355 -15.34 14.57 -5.27
CA ARG A 355 -16.59 13.87 -4.93
C ARG A 355 -16.65 12.45 -5.47
N ASN A 356 -15.90 12.13 -6.52
CA ASN A 356 -15.89 10.81 -7.14
C ASN A 356 -14.49 10.20 -7.15
N TRP A 357 -14.33 9.11 -6.39
CA TRP A 357 -13.14 8.28 -6.30
C TRP A 357 -13.42 6.84 -6.74
N GLN A 358 -14.46 6.63 -7.56
CA GLN A 358 -14.72 5.33 -8.17
C GLN A 358 -13.68 5.01 -9.22
N CYS A 359 -13.37 3.74 -9.41
CA CYS A 359 -12.51 3.28 -10.49
C CYS A 359 -13.04 2.01 -11.16
N ASN A 360 -12.78 1.90 -12.46
CA ASN A 360 -13.07 0.72 -13.24
C ASN A 360 -11.93 -0.30 -13.10
N ILE A 361 -12.25 -1.47 -12.54
CA ILE A 361 -11.30 -2.58 -12.39
C ILE A 361 -11.56 -3.72 -13.39
N ALA A 362 -12.47 -3.55 -14.35
CA ALA A 362 -12.80 -4.60 -15.32
C ALA A 362 -11.55 -5.16 -16.05
N PRO A 363 -10.54 -4.34 -16.44
CA PRO A 363 -9.31 -4.86 -17.04
C PRO A 363 -8.53 -5.79 -16.10
N LEU A 364 -8.56 -5.53 -14.79
CA LEU A 364 -7.89 -6.37 -13.79
C LEU A 364 -8.69 -7.67 -13.54
N LEU A 365 -10.04 -7.58 -13.51
CA LEU A 365 -10.91 -8.75 -13.40
C LEU A 365 -10.75 -9.70 -14.58
N ALA A 366 -10.52 -9.16 -15.80
CA ALA A 366 -10.27 -9.95 -17.00
C ALA A 366 -8.98 -10.80 -16.90
N LEU A 367 -8.01 -10.40 -16.06
CA LEU A 367 -6.82 -11.20 -15.76
C LEU A 367 -7.05 -12.28 -14.69
N GLY A 368 -8.27 -12.36 -14.11
CA GLY A 368 -8.60 -13.33 -13.07
C GLY A 368 -8.44 -12.80 -11.64
N TYR A 369 -8.33 -11.50 -11.43
CA TYR A 369 -8.43 -10.90 -10.09
C TYR A 369 -9.83 -11.16 -9.50
N ARG A 370 -9.87 -11.50 -8.20
CA ARG A 370 -11.11 -11.87 -7.48
C ARG A 370 -11.12 -11.24 -6.10
#